data_06608d3f4d11162009460b73c840e228
#
_entry.id   06608d3f4d11162009460b73c840e228
#
_cell.length_a   1.000
_cell.length_b   1.000
_cell.length_c   1.000
_cell.angle_alpha   90.00
_cell.angle_beta   90.00
_cell.angle_gamma   90.00
#
_symmetry.space_group_name_H-M   'P 1'
#
loop_
_entity.id
_entity.type
_entity.pdbx_description
1 polymer ?
#
loop_
_entity_poly.entity_id
_entity_poly.type
_entity_poly.pdbx_seq_one_letter_code
_entity_poly.pdbx_strand_id
1 'polypeptide(L)'
;MEQIPAGELERAMKVQDVMVQAVAKKITWWQAAEILGISERSMRRWKFGYEKHGLRGLFDKRKGKASWKRAPAAELEKILSLYRDQYFDFNVRHFHEKLVEKHDIHWSYTWVKNVLQSAGFIRKSRKRQPHRKRRPRRPLPGMLLHIDGSHHQWFCDGRWYDLLVILDDATSEIYYAQLVEDESTRTVMRALRHVIEQRGLFCALYSDRAGHFFFTPKTGGPVDHRQRTQVGRAMKELGIEMIPAYSPQARGRGERNFQTWQGRLPQELRLAGIRDVENANAFLTETYIDEFNMQFAVAAAQTGTAFAPTTRQDLDRVFSVQHERMVRQDNTVCWANGTLQIQPQSWRSTLAGCRVIIYQHLDRTLRIGYGTHQLGRFTEDGTVLAESQPQRTVGGKKKSAQRRWGLISSKTVTSAAR
;
A
#
# COMPACT_ATOMS: atom_id res chain seq x y z
N MET A 1 30.07 50.99 -1.18
CA MET A 1 31.29 50.15 -0.97
C MET A 1 30.85 48.87 -0.33
N GLU A 2 31.00 47.69 -1.00
CA GLU A 2 30.69 46.40 -0.41
C GLU A 2 31.62 46.19 0.80
N GLN A 3 31.06 46.07 1.99
CA GLN A 3 31.81 45.72 3.20
C GLN A 3 32.31 44.26 3.05
N ILE A 4 33.62 44.12 2.86
CA ILE A 4 34.28 42.83 2.84
C ILE A 4 34.26 42.29 4.27
N PRO A 5 33.76 41.05 4.51
CA PRO A 5 33.76 40.45 5.83
C PRO A 5 35.20 40.39 6.41
N ALA A 6 35.35 40.72 7.68
CA ALA A 6 36.68 40.81 8.34
C ALA A 6 37.52 39.55 8.17
N GLY A 7 36.92 38.34 8.28
CA GLY A 7 37.64 37.08 8.08
C GLY A 7 38.10 36.82 6.64
N GLU A 8 37.49 37.42 5.62
CA GLU A 8 37.96 37.32 4.24
C GLU A 8 39.14 38.28 4.00
N LEU A 9 39.09 39.45 4.59
CA LEU A 9 40.18 40.39 4.54
C LEU A 9 41.44 39.84 5.21
N GLU A 10 41.29 39.27 6.41
CA GLU A 10 42.36 38.61 7.15
C GLU A 10 42.99 37.44 6.36
N ARG A 11 42.17 36.61 5.76
CA ARG A 11 42.66 35.52 4.88
C ARG A 11 43.39 36.07 3.65
N ALA A 12 42.87 37.13 3.01
CA ALA A 12 43.50 37.73 1.86
C ALA A 12 44.87 38.38 2.22
N MET A 13 44.95 39.02 3.37
CA MET A 13 46.22 39.59 3.90
C MET A 13 47.23 38.48 4.18
N LYS A 14 46.87 37.38 4.85
CA LYS A 14 47.75 36.24 5.07
C LYS A 14 48.27 35.63 3.75
N VAL A 15 47.42 35.51 2.75
CA VAL A 15 47.82 35.07 1.42
C VAL A 15 48.76 36.06 0.77
N GLN A 16 48.51 37.37 0.88
CA GLN A 16 49.38 38.41 0.36
C GLN A 16 50.79 38.35 1.00
N ASP A 17 50.89 38.24 2.32
CA ASP A 17 52.17 38.13 3.04
C ASP A 17 53.04 36.98 2.54
N VAL A 18 52.43 35.79 2.39
CA VAL A 18 53.13 34.63 1.87
C VAL A 18 53.54 34.83 0.40
N MET A 19 52.68 35.45 -0.40
CA MET A 19 53.01 35.78 -1.80
C MET A 19 54.16 36.74 -1.94
N VAL A 20 54.22 37.81 -1.12
CA VAL A 20 55.30 38.78 -1.11
C VAL A 20 56.64 38.10 -0.79
N GLN A 21 56.67 37.14 0.15
CA GLN A 21 57.87 36.36 0.43
C GLN A 21 58.30 35.49 -0.77
N ALA A 22 57.36 34.90 -1.50
CA ALA A 22 57.67 34.14 -2.70
C ALA A 22 58.14 35.02 -3.87
N VAL A 23 57.58 36.20 -4.05
CA VAL A 23 58.02 37.22 -5.02
C VAL A 23 59.43 37.72 -4.69
N ALA A 24 59.71 37.95 -3.40
CA ALA A 24 61.05 38.34 -2.89
C ALA A 24 62.11 37.19 -2.93
N LYS A 25 61.73 36.03 -3.48
CA LYS A 25 62.56 34.83 -3.58
C LYS A 25 63.05 34.30 -2.23
N LYS A 26 62.41 34.65 -1.11
CA LYS A 26 62.72 34.13 0.24
C LYS A 26 62.17 32.71 0.42
N ILE A 27 61.11 32.35 -0.26
CA ILE A 27 60.52 31.03 -0.33
C ILE A 27 60.14 30.66 -1.79
N THR A 28 60.08 29.40 -2.10
CA THR A 28 59.63 28.91 -3.41
C THR A 28 58.08 28.97 -3.50
N TRP A 29 57.54 29.04 -4.71
CA TRP A 29 56.10 29.00 -4.90
C TRP A 29 55.46 27.67 -4.41
N TRP A 30 56.22 26.60 -4.38
CA TRP A 30 55.82 25.32 -3.81
C TRP A 30 55.65 25.45 -2.29
N GLN A 31 56.69 26.00 -1.60
CA GLN A 31 56.66 26.25 -0.14
C GLN A 31 55.51 27.26 0.20
N ALA A 32 55.24 28.25 -0.62
CA ALA A 32 54.13 29.15 -0.43
C ALA A 32 52.78 28.44 -0.51
N ALA A 33 52.62 27.47 -1.41
CA ALA A 33 51.42 26.65 -1.54
C ALA A 33 51.22 25.74 -0.31
N GLU A 34 52.32 25.16 0.20
CA GLU A 34 52.35 24.33 1.40
C GLU A 34 51.97 25.12 2.66
N ILE A 35 52.55 26.31 2.87
CA ILE A 35 52.25 27.19 3.99
C ILE A 35 50.78 27.59 4.03
N LEU A 36 50.15 27.81 2.85
CA LEU A 36 48.74 28.16 2.71
C LEU A 36 47.79 26.95 2.68
N GLY A 37 48.32 25.72 2.65
CA GLY A 37 47.54 24.50 2.58
C GLY A 37 46.71 24.37 1.28
N ILE A 38 47.27 24.86 0.15
CA ILE A 38 46.58 24.84 -1.16
C ILE A 38 47.43 24.14 -2.21
N SER A 39 46.78 23.70 -3.31
CA SER A 39 47.52 23.14 -4.44
C SER A 39 48.35 24.20 -5.19
N GLU A 40 49.47 23.79 -5.79
CA GLU A 40 50.28 24.64 -6.68
C GLU A 40 49.46 25.33 -7.77
N ARG A 41 48.48 24.61 -8.34
CA ARG A 41 47.57 25.16 -9.36
C ARG A 41 46.76 26.34 -8.80
N SER A 42 46.31 26.21 -7.55
CA SER A 42 45.59 27.31 -6.85
C SER A 42 46.51 28.46 -6.58
N MET A 43 47.77 28.20 -6.20
CA MET A 43 48.74 29.22 -5.93
C MET A 43 49.11 30.00 -7.20
N ARG A 44 49.31 29.35 -8.34
CA ARG A 44 49.54 30.00 -9.66
C ARG A 44 48.36 30.89 -10.06
N ARG A 45 47.14 30.43 -9.82
CA ARG A 45 45.93 31.21 -10.12
C ARG A 45 45.81 32.42 -9.23
N TRP A 46 46.14 32.32 -7.96
CA TRP A 46 46.13 33.43 -7.03
C TRP A 46 47.25 34.44 -7.34
N LYS A 47 48.44 33.96 -7.67
CA LYS A 47 49.55 34.79 -8.17
C LYS A 47 49.09 35.67 -9.36
N PHE A 48 48.54 35.03 -10.40
CA PHE A 48 48.04 35.75 -11.56
C PHE A 48 46.91 36.73 -11.22
N GLY A 49 46.02 36.36 -10.32
CA GLY A 49 44.94 37.22 -9.83
C GLY A 49 45.48 38.45 -9.08
N TYR A 50 46.51 38.27 -8.24
CA TYR A 50 47.17 39.32 -7.48
C TYR A 50 47.94 40.25 -8.39
N GLU A 51 48.71 39.74 -9.32
CA GLU A 51 49.49 40.55 -10.29
C GLU A 51 48.56 41.43 -11.14
N LYS A 52 47.37 40.93 -11.50
CA LYS A 52 46.43 41.64 -12.37
C LYS A 52 45.52 42.62 -11.62
N HIS A 53 45.14 42.31 -10.39
CA HIS A 53 44.08 43.02 -9.68
C HIS A 53 44.47 43.44 -8.23
N GLY A 54 45.73 43.26 -7.82
CA GLY A 54 46.21 43.48 -6.46
C GLY A 54 45.48 42.64 -5.45
N LEU A 55 45.32 43.15 -4.23
CA LEU A 55 44.59 42.44 -3.14
C LEU A 55 43.18 42.00 -3.55
N ARG A 56 42.50 42.75 -4.41
CA ARG A 56 41.17 42.40 -4.92
C ARG A 56 41.14 41.10 -5.75
N GLY A 57 42.29 40.71 -6.31
CA GLY A 57 42.43 39.44 -7.06
C GLY A 57 42.41 38.19 -6.18
N LEU A 58 42.58 38.34 -4.88
CA LEU A 58 42.58 37.24 -3.91
C LEU A 58 41.20 36.93 -3.34
N PHE A 59 40.23 37.82 -3.56
CA PHE A 59 38.84 37.54 -3.12
C PHE A 59 38.10 36.63 -4.12
N ASP A 60 37.24 35.81 -3.59
CA ASP A 60 36.39 34.94 -4.44
C ASP A 60 35.33 35.77 -5.16
N LYS A 61 35.54 36.06 -6.43
CA LYS A 61 34.63 36.83 -7.30
C LYS A 61 33.28 36.18 -7.52
N ARG A 62 33.11 34.91 -7.06
CA ARG A 62 31.83 34.20 -7.15
C ARG A 62 30.91 34.46 -5.98
N LYS A 63 31.45 34.90 -4.85
CA LYS A 63 30.67 35.35 -3.69
C LYS A 63 29.90 36.63 -4.04
N GLY A 64 28.64 36.68 -3.66
CA GLY A 64 27.76 37.82 -3.94
C GLY A 64 27.09 37.81 -5.32
N LYS A 65 27.54 36.97 -6.29
CA LYS A 65 26.83 36.85 -7.56
C LYS A 65 25.64 35.91 -7.42
N ALA A 66 24.45 36.41 -7.73
CA ALA A 66 23.28 35.57 -7.81
C ALA A 66 23.51 34.45 -8.86
N SER A 67 23.27 33.19 -8.47
CA SER A 67 23.33 32.08 -9.43
C SER A 67 22.29 32.32 -10.52
N TRP A 68 22.65 32.11 -11.79
CA TRP A 68 21.73 32.15 -12.91
C TRP A 68 20.61 31.06 -12.78
N LYS A 69 20.85 30.04 -11.95
CA LYS A 69 19.87 28.99 -11.58
C LYS A 69 19.00 29.39 -10.37
N ARG A 70 19.05 30.64 -9.92
CA ARG A 70 18.20 31.10 -8.81
C ARG A 70 16.76 31.14 -9.26
N ALA A 71 15.88 30.50 -8.50
CA ALA A 71 14.45 30.54 -8.77
C ALA A 71 13.92 31.98 -8.72
N PRO A 72 13.00 32.36 -9.60
CA PRO A 72 12.30 33.64 -9.52
C PRO A 72 11.61 33.82 -8.17
N ALA A 73 11.61 35.05 -7.62
CA ALA A 73 10.97 35.32 -6.34
C ALA A 73 9.47 34.96 -6.33
N ALA A 74 8.79 35.22 -7.44
CA ALA A 74 7.38 34.91 -7.61
C ALA A 74 7.07 33.39 -7.52
N GLU A 75 7.93 32.54 -8.09
CA GLU A 75 7.78 31.09 -7.98
C GLU A 75 8.05 30.59 -6.56
N LEU A 76 9.06 31.18 -5.89
CA LEU A 76 9.34 30.86 -4.50
C LEU A 76 8.14 31.19 -3.62
N GLU A 77 7.56 32.39 -3.78
CA GLU A 77 6.38 32.83 -3.04
C GLU A 77 5.17 31.92 -3.31
N LYS A 78 4.93 31.57 -4.60
CA LYS A 78 3.89 30.63 -4.99
C LYS A 78 4.02 29.27 -4.29
N ILE A 79 5.24 28.70 -4.24
CA ILE A 79 5.48 27.40 -3.57
C ILE A 79 5.23 27.51 -2.06
N LEU A 80 5.67 28.59 -1.43
CA LEU A 80 5.46 28.79 0.01
C LEU A 80 3.98 29.02 0.35
N SER A 81 3.24 29.78 -0.47
CA SER A 81 1.78 29.96 -0.29
C SER A 81 1.02 28.67 -0.48
N LEU A 82 1.32 27.89 -1.53
CA LEU A 82 0.72 26.59 -1.76
C LEU A 82 0.93 25.66 -0.54
N TYR A 83 2.15 25.60 -0.02
CA TYR A 83 2.41 24.75 1.14
C TYR A 83 1.65 25.22 2.37
N ARG A 84 1.66 26.52 2.68
CA ARG A 84 1.00 27.10 3.84
C ARG A 84 -0.52 26.97 3.78
N ASP A 85 -1.12 27.20 2.61
CA ASP A 85 -2.56 27.40 2.50
C ASP A 85 -3.29 26.08 2.12
N GLN A 86 -2.65 25.21 1.35
CA GLN A 86 -3.28 23.99 0.82
C GLN A 86 -2.62 22.68 1.28
N TYR A 87 -1.29 22.64 1.39
CA TYR A 87 -0.51 21.43 1.63
C TYR A 87 0.25 21.43 2.97
N PHE A 88 -0.23 22.16 3.97
CA PHE A 88 0.44 22.40 5.24
C PHE A 88 0.77 21.14 6.06
N ASP A 89 0.02 20.08 5.88
CA ASP A 89 0.13 18.78 6.56
C ASP A 89 0.86 17.71 5.72
N PHE A 90 1.27 18.07 4.49
CA PHE A 90 1.96 17.15 3.60
C PHE A 90 3.42 16.94 4.01
N ASN A 91 3.91 15.72 3.92
CA ASN A 91 5.33 15.50 3.93
C ASN A 91 5.96 16.06 2.64
N VAL A 92 7.25 16.46 2.72
CA VAL A 92 7.93 17.14 1.60
C VAL A 92 7.92 16.35 0.30
N ARG A 93 7.99 15.01 0.38
CA ARG A 93 8.01 14.17 -0.81
C ARG A 93 6.66 14.19 -1.51
N HIS A 94 5.60 14.07 -0.74
CA HIS A 94 4.23 14.11 -1.24
C HIS A 94 3.89 15.50 -1.81
N PHE A 95 4.28 16.56 -1.10
CA PHE A 95 4.12 17.93 -1.61
C PHE A 95 4.87 18.16 -2.93
N HIS A 96 6.11 17.69 -3.03
CA HIS A 96 6.89 17.80 -4.25
C HIS A 96 6.21 17.12 -5.45
N GLU A 97 5.62 15.97 -5.23
CA GLU A 97 4.86 15.25 -6.25
C GLU A 97 3.63 16.06 -6.70
N LYS A 98 2.87 16.64 -5.75
CA LYS A 98 1.74 17.53 -6.09
C LYS A 98 2.16 18.80 -6.82
N LEU A 99 3.34 19.37 -6.50
CA LEU A 99 3.88 20.50 -7.25
C LEU A 99 4.09 20.17 -8.72
N VAL A 100 4.61 18.97 -9.01
CA VAL A 100 4.82 18.49 -10.40
C VAL A 100 3.48 18.16 -11.07
N GLU A 101 2.63 17.37 -10.42
CA GLU A 101 1.41 16.83 -11.02
C GLU A 101 0.30 17.86 -11.20
N LYS A 102 0.11 18.74 -10.21
CA LYS A 102 -1.04 19.67 -10.18
C LYS A 102 -0.69 21.12 -10.51
N HIS A 103 0.57 21.52 -10.34
CA HIS A 103 0.97 22.90 -10.49
C HIS A 103 2.02 23.15 -11.58
N ASP A 104 2.49 22.08 -12.25
CA ASP A 104 3.53 22.13 -13.31
C ASP A 104 4.83 22.81 -12.83
N ILE A 105 5.21 22.57 -11.57
CA ILE A 105 6.42 23.13 -10.93
C ILE A 105 7.47 22.03 -10.80
N HIS A 106 8.55 22.11 -11.59
CA HIS A 106 9.57 21.05 -11.75
C HIS A 106 10.90 21.30 -11.00
N TRP A 107 10.87 22.03 -9.88
CA TRP A 107 12.07 22.16 -9.04
C TRP A 107 12.44 20.84 -8.39
N SER A 108 13.75 20.62 -8.18
CA SER A 108 14.20 19.37 -7.56
C SER A 108 13.68 19.24 -6.12
N TYR A 109 13.43 18.00 -5.69
CA TYR A 109 13.03 17.67 -4.31
C TYR A 109 13.94 18.32 -3.27
N THR A 110 15.28 18.28 -3.49
CA THR A 110 16.25 18.86 -2.55
C THR A 110 16.09 20.36 -2.45
N TRP A 111 15.81 21.04 -3.58
CA TRP A 111 15.59 22.46 -3.59
C TRP A 111 14.31 22.83 -2.83
N VAL A 112 13.17 22.20 -3.15
CA VAL A 112 11.89 22.42 -2.44
C VAL A 112 12.04 22.15 -0.94
N LYS A 113 12.69 21.05 -0.55
CA LYS A 113 12.97 20.75 0.84
C LYS A 113 13.75 21.86 1.54
N ASN A 114 14.82 22.37 0.91
CA ASN A 114 15.64 23.43 1.49
C ASN A 114 14.86 24.75 1.61
N VAL A 115 14.00 25.06 0.65
CA VAL A 115 13.10 26.24 0.69
C VAL A 115 12.17 26.14 1.89
N LEU A 116 11.46 25.02 2.06
CA LEU A 116 10.55 24.83 3.19
C LEU A 116 11.26 24.82 4.54
N GLN A 117 12.50 24.30 4.60
CA GLN A 117 13.34 24.35 5.81
C GLN A 117 13.79 25.79 6.14
N SER A 118 14.19 26.57 5.13
CA SER A 118 14.61 27.97 5.31
C SER A 118 13.44 28.86 5.72
N ALA A 119 12.24 28.57 5.23
CA ALA A 119 11.00 29.25 5.63
C ALA A 119 10.46 28.81 7.01
N GLY A 120 11.08 27.81 7.65
CA GLY A 120 10.67 27.32 8.97
C GLY A 120 9.44 26.39 8.98
N PHE A 121 8.88 26.03 7.83
CA PHE A 121 7.72 25.13 7.75
C PHE A 121 8.05 23.71 8.17
N ILE A 122 9.27 23.26 7.94
CA ILE A 122 9.70 21.89 8.27
C ILE A 122 11.03 21.89 9.04
N ARG A 123 11.17 20.94 9.94
CA ARG A 123 12.41 20.75 10.71
C ARG A 123 13.39 19.83 9.96
N LYS A 124 14.69 20.02 10.20
CA LYS A 124 15.71 19.06 9.71
C LYS A 124 15.50 17.72 10.39
N SER A 125 15.39 16.65 9.61
CA SER A 125 15.29 15.30 10.17
C SER A 125 16.60 14.88 10.87
N ARG A 126 16.50 14.14 11.97
CA ARG A 126 17.66 13.54 12.64
C ARG A 126 18.33 12.51 11.71
N LYS A 127 19.61 12.24 11.94
CA LYS A 127 20.34 11.17 11.24
C LYS A 127 19.60 9.84 11.39
N ARG A 128 19.47 9.10 10.29
CA ARG A 128 18.84 7.78 10.28
C ARG A 128 19.66 6.79 11.12
N GLN A 129 18.96 5.84 11.72
CA GLN A 129 19.59 4.71 12.40
C GLN A 129 20.33 3.80 11.42
N PRO A 130 21.26 2.94 11.89
CA PRO A 130 22.01 2.04 11.04
C PRO A 130 21.09 1.15 10.19
N HIS A 131 21.55 0.85 8.99
CA HIS A 131 20.81 0.04 8.02
C HIS A 131 20.63 -1.40 8.54
N ARG A 132 19.39 -1.89 8.55
CA ARG A 132 19.08 -3.28 8.88
C ARG A 132 18.95 -4.11 7.61
N LYS A 133 19.41 -5.38 7.65
CA LYS A 133 19.28 -6.34 6.55
C LYS A 133 17.81 -6.57 6.23
N ARG A 134 17.44 -6.47 4.95
CA ARG A 134 16.07 -6.72 4.48
C ARG A 134 15.88 -8.21 4.19
N ARG A 135 14.71 -8.76 4.55
CA ARG A 135 14.30 -10.09 4.10
C ARG A 135 14.08 -10.06 2.57
N PRO A 136 14.57 -11.08 1.83
CA PRO A 136 14.26 -11.22 0.40
C PRO A 136 12.74 -11.25 0.16
N ARG A 137 12.31 -10.75 -0.99
CA ARG A 137 10.92 -10.86 -1.45
C ARG A 137 10.66 -12.27 -1.97
N ARG A 138 9.39 -12.69 -1.96
CA ARG A 138 8.99 -13.86 -2.74
C ARG A 138 9.15 -13.56 -4.23
N PRO A 139 9.51 -14.57 -5.06
CA PRO A 139 9.79 -14.33 -6.47
C PRO A 139 8.55 -14.03 -7.31
N LEU A 140 7.38 -14.59 -6.97
CA LEU A 140 6.14 -14.47 -7.74
C LEU A 140 5.02 -13.85 -6.92
N PRO A 141 4.14 -13.03 -7.55
CA PRO A 141 2.90 -12.58 -6.96
C PRO A 141 2.01 -13.76 -6.54
N GLY A 142 1.28 -13.61 -5.42
CA GLY A 142 0.41 -14.65 -4.88
C GLY A 142 1.10 -15.75 -4.07
N MET A 143 2.44 -15.78 -3.99
CA MET A 143 3.14 -16.74 -3.11
C MET A 143 2.96 -16.40 -1.63
N LEU A 144 2.88 -15.13 -1.29
CA LEU A 144 2.71 -14.66 0.08
C LEU A 144 2.01 -13.32 0.08
N LEU A 145 0.85 -13.27 0.69
CA LEU A 145 0.15 -12.02 0.96
C LEU A 145 0.36 -11.61 2.41
N HIS A 146 0.47 -10.32 2.66
CA HIS A 146 0.44 -9.74 3.98
C HIS A 146 -0.91 -9.10 4.21
N ILE A 147 -1.55 -9.42 5.35
CA ILE A 147 -2.71 -8.71 5.84
C ILE A 147 -2.35 -8.05 7.16
N ASP A 148 -2.72 -6.80 7.31
CA ASP A 148 -2.41 -6.03 8.50
C ASP A 148 -3.39 -4.86 8.64
N GLY A 149 -3.71 -4.47 9.87
CA GLY A 149 -4.52 -3.32 10.22
C GLY A 149 -3.67 -2.16 10.75
N SER A 150 -4.12 -0.95 10.52
CA SER A 150 -3.48 0.26 11.07
C SER A 150 -4.50 1.17 11.74
N HIS A 151 -4.43 1.22 13.07
CA HIS A 151 -5.23 2.12 13.89
C HIS A 151 -4.66 3.53 13.83
N HIS A 152 -5.42 4.49 13.28
CA HIS A 152 -4.96 5.86 13.08
C HIS A 152 -6.14 6.85 12.96
N GLN A 153 -5.87 8.14 13.14
CA GLN A 153 -6.82 9.22 12.83
C GLN A 153 -6.76 9.52 11.33
N TRP A 154 -7.57 8.82 10.55
CA TRP A 154 -7.57 8.94 9.08
C TRP A 154 -8.31 10.20 8.58
N PHE A 155 -9.21 10.72 9.40
CA PHE A 155 -9.96 11.96 9.13
C PHE A 155 -9.56 13.06 10.13
N CYS A 156 -9.91 14.29 9.81
CA CYS A 156 -9.73 15.44 10.71
C CYS A 156 -10.85 15.58 11.75
N ASP A 157 -11.49 14.47 12.14
CA ASP A 157 -12.61 14.40 13.09
C ASP A 157 -12.20 14.01 14.52
N GLY A 158 -10.92 13.71 14.71
CA GLY A 158 -10.36 13.27 16.00
C GLY A 158 -10.69 11.82 16.37
N ARG A 159 -11.45 11.09 15.55
CA ARG A 159 -11.78 9.68 15.75
C ARG A 159 -10.69 8.78 15.20
N TRP A 160 -10.63 7.58 15.74
CA TRP A 160 -9.72 6.53 15.31
C TRP A 160 -10.47 5.48 14.50
N TYR A 161 -9.86 5.01 13.44
CA TYR A 161 -10.38 3.98 12.56
C TYR A 161 -9.26 3.03 12.16
N ASP A 162 -9.61 1.82 11.79
CA ASP A 162 -8.65 0.84 11.29
C ASP A 162 -8.63 0.84 9.77
N LEU A 163 -7.45 0.98 9.18
CA LEU A 163 -7.23 0.72 7.75
C LEU A 163 -6.71 -0.70 7.60
N LEU A 164 -7.54 -1.59 7.07
CA LEU A 164 -7.18 -2.96 6.75
C LEU A 164 -6.59 -3.00 5.34
N VAL A 165 -5.38 -3.54 5.20
CA VAL A 165 -4.66 -3.62 3.92
C VAL A 165 -4.20 -5.04 3.65
N ILE A 166 -4.38 -5.50 2.39
CA ILE A 166 -3.76 -6.73 1.88
C ILE A 166 -2.79 -6.36 0.76
N LEU A 167 -1.53 -6.73 0.94
CA LEU A 167 -0.46 -6.46 -0.01
C LEU A 167 0.32 -7.72 -0.38
N ASP A 168 0.86 -7.74 -1.58
CA ASP A 168 1.73 -8.83 -2.06
C ASP A 168 3.17 -8.67 -1.58
N ASP A 169 3.80 -9.77 -1.16
CA ASP A 169 5.21 -9.76 -0.72
C ASP A 169 6.18 -9.54 -1.88
N ALA A 170 5.90 -10.06 -3.05
CA ALA A 170 6.79 -9.97 -4.21
C ALA A 170 6.82 -8.55 -4.79
N THR A 171 5.66 -7.94 -4.95
CA THR A 171 5.51 -6.66 -5.67
C THR A 171 5.24 -5.48 -4.77
N SER A 172 4.80 -5.68 -3.53
CA SER A 172 4.18 -4.66 -2.66
C SER A 172 2.91 -4.03 -3.26
N GLU A 173 2.33 -4.62 -4.29
CA GLU A 173 1.04 -4.23 -4.84
C GLU A 173 -0.04 -4.42 -3.78
N ILE A 174 -0.90 -3.43 -3.63
CA ILE A 174 -2.06 -3.46 -2.75
C ILE A 174 -3.21 -4.11 -3.53
N TYR A 175 -3.74 -5.21 -3.01
CA TYR A 175 -4.89 -5.90 -3.58
C TYR A 175 -6.20 -5.50 -2.92
N TYR A 176 -6.11 -4.99 -1.71
CA TYR A 176 -7.27 -4.53 -0.95
C TYR A 176 -6.86 -3.50 0.09
N ALA A 177 -7.66 -2.46 0.22
CA ALA A 177 -7.58 -1.52 1.34
C ALA A 177 -9.00 -1.06 1.69
N GLN A 178 -9.35 -1.07 2.98
CA GLN A 178 -10.65 -0.63 3.48
C GLN A 178 -10.51 0.04 4.85
N LEU A 179 -11.12 1.20 5.00
CA LEU A 179 -11.34 1.82 6.31
C LEU A 179 -12.54 1.18 6.99
N VAL A 180 -12.39 0.82 8.24
CA VAL A 180 -13.44 0.25 9.11
C VAL A 180 -13.41 0.93 10.47
N GLU A 181 -14.49 0.88 11.20
CA GLU A 181 -14.53 1.38 12.59
C GLU A 181 -13.61 0.54 13.47
N ASP A 182 -13.72 -0.81 13.36
CA ASP A 182 -12.90 -1.76 14.09
C ASP A 182 -12.53 -2.96 13.20
N GLU A 183 -11.28 -3.44 13.33
CA GLU A 183 -10.86 -4.69 12.70
C GLU A 183 -11.56 -5.89 13.38
N SER A 184 -12.21 -6.73 12.59
CA SER A 184 -12.97 -7.87 13.04
C SER A 184 -12.80 -9.09 12.14
N THR A 185 -13.19 -10.27 12.63
CA THR A 185 -13.26 -11.49 11.83
C THR A 185 -14.04 -11.28 10.52
N ARG A 186 -15.13 -10.52 10.57
CA ARG A 186 -15.99 -10.27 9.39
C ARG A 186 -15.32 -9.35 8.38
N THR A 187 -14.66 -8.28 8.83
CA THR A 187 -13.94 -7.35 7.93
C THR A 187 -12.75 -8.03 7.27
N VAL A 188 -12.00 -8.83 8.02
CA VAL A 188 -10.89 -9.66 7.50
C VAL A 188 -11.39 -10.69 6.48
N MET A 189 -12.48 -11.41 6.78
CA MET A 189 -13.05 -12.38 5.83
C MET A 189 -13.54 -11.72 4.53
N ARG A 190 -14.14 -10.53 4.62
CA ARG A 190 -14.56 -9.75 3.44
C ARG A 190 -13.36 -9.37 2.58
N ALA A 191 -12.29 -8.88 3.19
CA ALA A 191 -11.06 -8.53 2.49
C ALA A 191 -10.42 -9.73 1.77
N LEU A 192 -10.29 -10.86 2.45
CA LEU A 192 -9.72 -12.09 1.88
C LEU A 192 -10.60 -12.65 0.75
N ARG A 193 -11.92 -12.66 0.93
CA ARG A 193 -12.87 -13.06 -0.10
C ARG A 193 -12.72 -12.20 -1.35
N HIS A 194 -12.68 -10.88 -1.19
CA HIS A 194 -12.53 -9.95 -2.31
C HIS A 194 -11.26 -10.27 -3.13
N VAL A 195 -10.11 -10.44 -2.45
CA VAL A 195 -8.86 -10.78 -3.14
C VAL A 195 -8.96 -12.10 -3.90
N ILE A 196 -9.58 -13.12 -3.29
CA ILE A 196 -9.75 -14.44 -3.92
C ILE A 196 -10.69 -14.38 -5.13
N GLU A 197 -11.76 -13.60 -5.06
CA GLU A 197 -12.69 -13.41 -6.17
C GLU A 197 -12.02 -12.67 -7.35
N GLN A 198 -11.16 -11.70 -7.07
CA GLN A 198 -10.49 -10.88 -8.09
C GLN A 198 -9.22 -11.53 -8.66
N ARG A 199 -8.43 -12.22 -7.85
CA ARG A 199 -7.10 -12.71 -8.23
C ARG A 199 -6.98 -14.23 -8.23
N GLY A 200 -7.83 -14.93 -7.49
CA GLY A 200 -7.76 -16.39 -7.27
C GLY A 200 -7.13 -16.76 -5.92
N LEU A 201 -6.92 -18.06 -5.72
CA LEU A 201 -6.30 -18.61 -4.50
C LEU A 201 -4.79 -18.32 -4.50
N PHE A 202 -4.29 -17.83 -3.38
CA PHE A 202 -2.86 -17.59 -3.13
C PHE A 202 -2.27 -18.65 -2.19
N CYS A 203 -0.93 -18.75 -2.10
CA CYS A 203 -0.29 -19.86 -1.37
C CYS A 203 -0.31 -19.66 0.14
N ALA A 204 0.06 -18.47 0.63
CA ALA A 204 0.19 -18.22 2.07
C ALA A 204 -0.23 -16.80 2.48
N LEU A 205 -0.76 -16.68 3.71
CA LEU A 205 -1.14 -15.44 4.36
C LEU A 205 -0.23 -15.18 5.55
N TYR A 206 0.40 -14.02 5.59
CA TYR A 206 1.20 -13.52 6.69
C TYR A 206 0.43 -12.45 7.47
N SER A 207 0.18 -12.68 8.75
CA SER A 207 -0.54 -11.72 9.59
C SER A 207 0.11 -11.62 10.96
N ASP A 208 -0.34 -10.67 11.75
CA ASP A 208 -0.05 -10.64 13.17
C ASP A 208 -0.75 -11.80 13.92
N ARG A 209 -0.62 -11.82 15.24
CA ARG A 209 -1.24 -12.85 16.10
C ARG A 209 -2.49 -12.36 16.78
N ALA A 210 -3.23 -11.41 16.18
CA ALA A 210 -4.52 -10.96 16.69
C ALA A 210 -5.52 -12.14 16.79
N GLY A 211 -6.46 -12.05 17.71
CA GLY A 211 -7.37 -13.15 18.08
C GLY A 211 -8.27 -13.62 16.93
N HIS A 212 -8.48 -12.83 15.90
CA HIS A 212 -9.23 -13.25 14.71
C HIS A 212 -8.37 -14.09 13.73
N PHE A 213 -7.03 -13.95 13.76
CA PHE A 213 -6.13 -14.79 12.92
C PHE A 213 -5.69 -16.06 13.64
N PHE A 214 -5.25 -15.94 14.90
CA PHE A 214 -4.69 -17.07 15.63
C PHE A 214 -5.20 -17.15 17.07
N PHE A 215 -5.38 -18.39 17.55
CA PHE A 215 -5.61 -18.64 18.95
C PHE A 215 -4.27 -18.69 19.68
N THR A 216 -4.12 -17.83 20.70
CA THR A 216 -2.91 -17.76 21.53
C THR A 216 -3.32 -17.94 23.01
N PRO A 217 -3.07 -19.11 23.62
CA PRO A 217 -3.53 -19.42 24.98
C PRO A 217 -2.99 -18.47 26.05
N LYS A 218 -1.77 -17.96 25.84
CA LYS A 218 -1.12 -17.00 26.76
C LYS A 218 -0.67 -15.78 25.96
N THR A 219 -0.95 -14.59 26.46
CA THR A 219 -0.52 -13.33 25.85
C THR A 219 1.01 -13.35 25.59
N GLY A 220 1.40 -13.11 24.35
CA GLY A 220 2.81 -13.17 23.92
C GLY A 220 3.38 -14.58 23.69
N GLY A 221 2.64 -15.64 24.01
CA GLY A 221 3.04 -17.03 23.84
C GLY A 221 2.99 -17.53 22.39
N PRO A 222 3.32 -18.81 22.16
CA PRO A 222 3.18 -19.43 20.83
C PRO A 222 1.71 -19.59 20.45
N VAL A 223 1.46 -19.60 19.15
CA VAL A 223 0.14 -19.89 18.56
C VAL A 223 -0.19 -21.38 18.76
N ASP A 224 -1.43 -21.67 19.16
CA ASP A 224 -1.95 -23.03 19.16
C ASP A 224 -2.57 -23.38 17.80
N HIS A 225 -1.87 -24.19 17.02
CA HIS A 225 -2.32 -24.65 15.69
C HIS A 225 -3.45 -25.69 15.74
N ARG A 226 -3.75 -26.25 16.92
CA ARG A 226 -4.85 -27.23 17.10
C ARG A 226 -6.20 -26.51 17.13
N GLN A 227 -6.25 -25.35 17.77
CA GLN A 227 -7.45 -24.54 17.90
C GLN A 227 -7.46 -23.45 16.82
N ARG A 228 -8.41 -23.52 15.87
CA ARG A 228 -8.49 -22.56 14.77
C ARG A 228 -9.52 -21.50 15.02
N THR A 229 -9.17 -20.28 14.67
CA THR A 229 -10.12 -19.17 14.55
C THR A 229 -11.02 -19.38 13.31
N GLN A 230 -12.04 -18.57 13.16
CA GLN A 230 -12.92 -18.62 11.98
C GLN A 230 -12.15 -18.29 10.68
N VAL A 231 -11.22 -17.31 10.73
CA VAL A 231 -10.33 -17.03 9.60
C VAL A 231 -9.41 -18.22 9.33
N GLY A 232 -8.78 -18.78 10.38
CA GLY A 232 -7.92 -19.95 10.26
C GLY A 232 -8.62 -21.18 9.68
N ARG A 233 -9.92 -21.37 10.01
CA ARG A 233 -10.76 -22.39 9.41
C ARG A 233 -10.96 -22.17 7.91
N ALA A 234 -11.34 -20.93 7.54
CA ALA A 234 -11.58 -20.56 6.14
C ALA A 234 -10.31 -20.74 5.29
N MET A 235 -9.17 -20.27 5.76
CA MET A 235 -7.90 -20.42 5.04
C MET A 235 -7.51 -21.87 4.88
N LYS A 236 -7.65 -22.70 5.92
CA LYS A 236 -7.38 -24.14 5.81
C LYS A 236 -8.29 -24.82 4.79
N GLU A 237 -9.56 -24.49 4.76
CA GLU A 237 -10.53 -25.06 3.82
C GLU A 237 -10.19 -24.70 2.36
N LEU A 238 -9.57 -23.54 2.14
CA LEU A 238 -9.09 -23.10 0.84
C LEU A 238 -7.66 -23.60 0.51
N GLY A 239 -7.00 -24.32 1.43
CA GLY A 239 -5.63 -24.78 1.24
C GLY A 239 -4.57 -23.68 1.37
N ILE A 240 -4.90 -22.53 1.97
CA ILE A 240 -4.00 -21.39 2.16
C ILE A 240 -3.28 -21.53 3.50
N GLU A 241 -1.95 -21.47 3.47
CA GLU A 241 -1.11 -21.53 4.68
C GLU A 241 -1.19 -20.20 5.45
N MET A 242 -1.36 -20.27 6.78
CA MET A 242 -1.30 -19.09 7.64
C MET A 242 0.01 -19.04 8.42
N ILE A 243 0.74 -17.93 8.27
CA ILE A 243 2.05 -17.73 8.87
C ILE A 243 1.96 -16.60 9.92
N PRO A 244 2.16 -16.90 11.22
CA PRO A 244 2.10 -15.89 12.28
C PRO A 244 3.40 -15.08 12.36
N ALA A 245 3.28 -13.78 12.56
CA ALA A 245 4.40 -12.89 12.81
C ALA A 245 4.83 -12.93 14.29
N TYR A 246 6.04 -13.43 14.57
CA TYR A 246 6.58 -13.51 15.93
C TYR A 246 7.47 -12.33 16.32
N SER A 247 7.82 -11.45 15.39
CA SER A 247 8.66 -10.30 15.71
C SER A 247 8.28 -9.05 14.89
N PRO A 248 8.50 -7.84 15.43
CA PRO A 248 8.32 -6.61 14.68
C PRO A 248 9.18 -6.55 13.40
N GLN A 249 10.38 -7.10 13.44
CA GLN A 249 11.29 -7.12 12.29
C GLN A 249 10.71 -7.94 11.11
N ALA A 250 9.93 -8.97 11.42
CA ALA A 250 9.24 -9.78 10.44
C ALA A 250 8.11 -9.00 9.73
N ARG A 251 7.53 -7.99 10.39
CA ARG A 251 6.47 -7.09 9.87
C ARG A 251 7.01 -5.84 9.15
N GLY A 252 8.32 -5.66 9.04
CA GLY A 252 8.94 -4.42 8.56
C GLY A 252 8.52 -3.94 7.16
N ARG A 253 7.83 -4.77 6.35
CA ARG A 253 7.19 -4.35 5.10
C ARG A 253 5.84 -3.70 5.35
N GLY A 254 4.98 -4.32 6.15
CA GLY A 254 3.70 -3.77 6.56
C GLY A 254 3.89 -2.42 7.27
N GLU A 255 4.79 -2.37 8.27
CA GLU A 255 5.09 -1.13 9.00
C GLU A 255 5.52 0.03 8.07
N ARG A 256 6.39 -0.26 7.09
CA ARG A 256 6.83 0.77 6.13
C ARG A 256 5.71 1.16 5.17
N ASN A 257 4.89 0.22 4.76
CA ASN A 257 3.72 0.47 3.96
C ASN A 257 2.76 1.40 4.71
N PHE A 258 2.44 1.10 5.97
CA PHE A 258 1.57 1.96 6.78
C PHE A 258 2.15 3.34 7.08
N GLN A 259 3.47 3.48 7.27
CA GLN A 259 4.09 4.80 7.36
C GLN A 259 3.82 5.65 6.09
N THR A 260 3.77 5.01 4.92
CA THR A 260 3.43 5.68 3.67
C THR A 260 1.96 6.06 3.63
N TRP A 261 1.05 5.15 4.01
CA TRP A 261 -0.37 5.40 4.09
C TRP A 261 -0.71 6.53 5.07
N GLN A 262 -0.21 6.45 6.30
CA GLN A 262 -0.40 7.47 7.35
C GLN A 262 0.15 8.85 6.97
N GLY A 263 1.23 8.88 6.17
CA GLY A 263 1.82 10.13 5.70
C GLY A 263 1.19 10.68 4.42
N ARG A 264 0.15 10.05 3.84
CA ARG A 264 -0.44 10.43 2.57
C ARG A 264 -1.97 10.39 2.53
N LEU A 265 -2.57 9.29 2.96
CA LEU A 265 -4.03 9.11 2.83
C LEU A 265 -4.86 10.17 3.56
N PRO A 266 -4.54 10.55 4.82
CA PRO A 266 -5.29 11.62 5.50
C PRO A 266 -5.30 12.93 4.70
N GLN A 267 -4.17 13.27 4.10
CA GLN A 267 -4.00 14.48 3.31
C GLN A 267 -4.80 14.42 1.99
N GLU A 268 -4.80 13.28 1.32
CA GLU A 268 -5.59 13.08 0.10
C GLU A 268 -7.09 13.12 0.38
N LEU A 269 -7.55 12.45 1.45
CA LEU A 269 -8.95 12.51 1.88
C LEU A 269 -9.38 13.94 2.19
N ARG A 270 -8.54 14.71 2.88
CA ARG A 270 -8.79 16.13 3.18
C ARG A 270 -8.89 16.96 1.91
N LEU A 271 -7.97 16.78 0.95
CA LEU A 271 -8.01 17.50 -0.33
C LEU A 271 -9.25 17.16 -1.17
N ALA A 272 -9.68 15.89 -1.12
CA ALA A 272 -10.90 15.44 -1.78
C ALA A 272 -12.19 15.84 -1.04
N GLY A 273 -12.08 16.45 0.16
CA GLY A 273 -13.23 16.84 0.97
C GLY A 273 -13.97 15.66 1.61
N ILE A 274 -13.35 14.48 1.66
CA ILE A 274 -13.93 13.24 2.17
C ILE A 274 -13.78 13.20 3.70
N ARG A 275 -14.88 12.91 4.41
CA ARG A 275 -14.93 12.96 5.88
C ARG A 275 -15.61 11.75 6.52
N ASP A 276 -16.04 10.78 5.76
CA ASP A 276 -16.73 9.58 6.23
C ASP A 276 -16.15 8.32 5.60
N VAL A 277 -16.39 7.19 6.26
CA VAL A 277 -15.83 5.88 5.91
C VAL A 277 -16.35 5.38 4.57
N GLU A 278 -17.62 5.63 4.23
CA GLU A 278 -18.23 5.12 3.00
C GLU A 278 -17.59 5.78 1.77
N ASN A 279 -17.56 7.12 1.73
CA ASN A 279 -16.94 7.87 0.63
C ASN A 279 -15.43 7.62 0.57
N ALA A 280 -14.76 7.44 1.72
CA ALA A 280 -13.33 7.09 1.74
C ALA A 280 -13.07 5.71 1.14
N ASN A 281 -13.93 4.72 1.40
CA ASN A 281 -13.79 3.39 0.81
C ASN A 281 -14.09 3.39 -0.70
N ALA A 282 -15.03 4.20 -1.16
CA ALA A 282 -15.25 4.42 -2.59
C ALA A 282 -14.00 5.04 -3.25
N PHE A 283 -13.45 6.10 -2.66
CA PHE A 283 -12.22 6.75 -3.13
C PHE A 283 -11.03 5.80 -3.15
N LEU A 284 -10.86 4.98 -2.10
CA LEU A 284 -9.80 3.96 -2.04
C LEU A 284 -9.91 2.98 -3.21
N THR A 285 -11.11 2.46 -3.47
CA THR A 285 -11.33 1.40 -4.46
C THR A 285 -11.29 1.93 -5.89
N GLU A 286 -11.85 3.12 -6.14
CA GLU A 286 -11.99 3.66 -7.49
C GLU A 286 -10.75 4.39 -8.01
N THR A 287 -9.90 4.90 -7.09
CA THR A 287 -8.82 5.81 -7.49
C THR A 287 -7.52 5.54 -6.75
N TYR A 288 -7.54 5.58 -5.42
CA TYR A 288 -6.32 5.73 -4.64
C TYR A 288 -5.43 4.49 -4.63
N ILE A 289 -6.01 3.27 -4.63
CA ILE A 289 -5.25 2.01 -4.69
C ILE A 289 -4.44 1.92 -5.98
N ASP A 290 -5.03 2.27 -7.11
CA ASP A 290 -4.35 2.23 -8.40
C ASP A 290 -3.23 3.27 -8.48
N GLU A 291 -3.48 4.51 -8.04
CA GLU A 291 -2.44 5.55 -7.95
C GLU A 291 -1.29 5.13 -7.02
N PHE A 292 -1.62 4.56 -5.86
CA PHE A 292 -0.65 4.06 -4.90
C PHE A 292 0.20 2.93 -5.50
N ASN A 293 -0.43 1.98 -6.19
CA ASN A 293 0.26 0.87 -6.83
C ASN A 293 1.17 1.35 -7.97
N MET A 294 0.72 2.27 -8.82
CA MET A 294 1.57 2.88 -9.86
C MET A 294 2.83 3.51 -9.29
N GLN A 295 2.74 4.09 -8.09
CA GLN A 295 3.85 4.82 -7.49
C GLN A 295 4.79 3.92 -6.65
N PHE A 296 4.26 2.93 -5.94
CA PHE A 296 4.99 2.18 -4.90
C PHE A 296 5.17 0.70 -5.18
N ALA A 297 4.42 0.11 -6.10
CA ALA A 297 4.64 -1.27 -6.49
C ALA A 297 5.97 -1.43 -7.23
N VAL A 298 6.53 -2.61 -7.13
CA VAL A 298 7.79 -2.97 -7.82
C VAL A 298 7.58 -4.22 -8.64
N ALA A 299 8.35 -4.39 -9.70
CA ALA A 299 8.30 -5.60 -10.51
C ALA A 299 8.67 -6.85 -9.69
N ALA A 300 7.98 -7.95 -9.93
CA ALA A 300 8.33 -9.24 -9.36
C ALA A 300 9.69 -9.73 -9.88
N ALA A 301 10.37 -10.56 -9.08
CA ALA A 301 11.68 -11.10 -9.46
C ALA A 301 11.60 -12.11 -10.62
N GLN A 302 10.44 -12.76 -10.80
CA GLN A 302 10.18 -13.74 -11.87
C GLN A 302 8.87 -13.39 -12.57
N THR A 303 8.77 -13.76 -13.84
CA THR A 303 7.55 -13.64 -14.64
C THR A 303 6.54 -14.72 -14.28
N GLY A 304 5.24 -14.36 -14.28
CA GLY A 304 4.15 -15.26 -13.94
C GLY A 304 3.51 -14.94 -12.59
N THR A 305 2.66 -15.82 -12.12
CA THR A 305 1.89 -15.68 -10.88
C THR A 305 1.70 -17.02 -10.20
N ALA A 306 1.64 -17.02 -8.88
CA ALA A 306 1.29 -18.18 -8.06
C ALA A 306 -0.19 -18.22 -7.69
N PHE A 307 -0.99 -17.26 -8.14
CA PHE A 307 -2.44 -17.31 -7.98
C PHE A 307 -3.02 -18.45 -8.81
N ALA A 308 -3.86 -19.26 -8.18
CA ALA A 308 -4.61 -20.33 -8.86
C ALA A 308 -6.08 -19.89 -9.04
N PRO A 309 -6.67 -20.05 -10.24
CA PRO A 309 -8.08 -19.74 -10.43
C PRO A 309 -8.94 -20.58 -9.49
N THR A 310 -9.96 -19.97 -8.92
CA THR A 310 -10.93 -20.68 -8.10
C THR A 310 -12.21 -20.95 -8.89
N THR A 311 -12.64 -22.21 -8.92
CA THR A 311 -13.93 -22.63 -9.46
C THR A 311 -14.97 -22.84 -8.35
N ARG A 312 -14.60 -22.54 -7.10
CA ARG A 312 -15.48 -22.77 -5.94
C ARG A 312 -16.68 -21.82 -5.97
N GLN A 313 -17.86 -22.40 -5.95
CA GLN A 313 -19.12 -21.68 -5.86
C GLN A 313 -19.59 -21.48 -4.41
N ASP A 314 -18.88 -22.06 -3.43
CA ASP A 314 -19.28 -22.07 -2.03
C ASP A 314 -18.52 -21.07 -1.16
N LEU A 315 -17.95 -20.00 -1.75
CA LEU A 315 -17.21 -18.98 -1.02
C LEU A 315 -18.06 -18.28 0.06
N ASP A 316 -19.37 -18.14 -0.17
CA ASP A 316 -20.30 -17.64 0.87
C ASP A 316 -20.28 -18.50 2.13
N ARG A 317 -20.23 -19.82 1.97
CA ARG A 317 -20.14 -20.76 3.09
C ARG A 317 -18.74 -20.72 3.74
N VAL A 318 -17.70 -20.70 2.94
CA VAL A 318 -16.31 -20.64 3.44
C VAL A 318 -16.07 -19.40 4.25
N PHE A 319 -16.47 -18.23 3.75
CA PHE A 319 -16.32 -16.93 4.40
C PHE A 319 -17.51 -16.53 5.28
N SER A 320 -18.17 -17.51 5.91
CA SER A 320 -19.15 -17.29 6.96
C SER A 320 -18.55 -17.56 8.34
N VAL A 321 -19.06 -16.88 9.37
CA VAL A 321 -18.78 -17.25 10.75
C VAL A 321 -19.65 -18.47 11.09
N GLN A 322 -19.03 -19.59 11.47
CA GLN A 322 -19.72 -20.86 11.69
C GLN A 322 -19.90 -21.14 13.16
N HIS A 323 -21.13 -21.47 13.53
CA HIS A 323 -21.52 -21.80 14.90
C HIS A 323 -22.16 -23.17 14.94
N GLU A 324 -21.54 -24.11 15.63
CA GLU A 324 -22.12 -25.42 15.87
C GLU A 324 -23.21 -25.30 16.95
N ARG A 325 -24.39 -25.86 16.70
CA ARG A 325 -25.53 -25.84 17.60
C ARG A 325 -26.25 -27.20 17.60
N MET A 326 -26.93 -27.50 18.69
CA MET A 326 -27.78 -28.66 18.81
C MET A 326 -29.23 -28.25 18.58
N VAL A 327 -29.95 -29.03 17.78
CA VAL A 327 -31.38 -28.84 17.54
C VAL A 327 -32.18 -29.32 18.74
N ARG A 328 -33.11 -28.50 19.20
CA ARG A 328 -34.03 -28.79 20.31
C ARG A 328 -35.13 -29.74 19.89
N GLN A 329 -35.92 -30.26 20.86
CA GLN A 329 -37.02 -31.21 20.62
C GLN A 329 -38.11 -30.66 19.70
N ASP A 330 -38.31 -29.35 19.71
CA ASP A 330 -39.27 -28.63 18.85
C ASP A 330 -38.72 -28.27 17.46
N ASN A 331 -37.61 -28.88 17.03
CA ASN A 331 -36.88 -28.54 15.79
C ASN A 331 -36.46 -27.07 15.72
N THR A 332 -36.16 -26.42 16.84
CA THR A 332 -35.58 -25.09 16.86
C THR A 332 -34.08 -25.10 17.18
N VAL A 333 -33.39 -24.04 16.80
CA VAL A 333 -31.97 -23.81 17.12
C VAL A 333 -31.82 -22.43 17.77
N CYS A 334 -31.10 -22.39 18.89
CA CYS A 334 -30.80 -21.11 19.56
C CYS A 334 -29.86 -20.26 18.73
N TRP A 335 -30.22 -19.00 18.53
CA TRP A 335 -29.39 -17.98 17.91
C TRP A 335 -29.54 -16.64 18.63
N ALA A 336 -28.42 -16.08 19.07
CA ALA A 336 -28.41 -14.85 19.87
C ALA A 336 -29.47 -14.91 21.03
N ASN A 337 -30.40 -13.98 21.05
CA ASN A 337 -31.48 -13.92 22.02
C ASN A 337 -32.78 -14.56 21.55
N GLY A 338 -32.75 -15.30 20.44
CA GLY A 338 -33.93 -15.91 19.83
C GLY A 338 -33.72 -17.37 19.41
N THR A 339 -34.64 -17.85 18.61
CA THR A 339 -34.62 -19.21 18.04
C THR A 339 -34.91 -19.18 16.56
N LEU A 340 -34.24 -20.07 15.81
CA LEU A 340 -34.49 -20.29 14.39
C LEU A 340 -35.29 -21.58 14.23
N GLN A 341 -36.48 -21.51 13.61
CA GLN A 341 -37.30 -22.68 13.34
C GLN A 341 -36.84 -23.40 12.08
N ILE A 342 -36.42 -24.65 12.21
CA ILE A 342 -36.08 -25.46 11.06
C ILE A 342 -37.38 -25.95 10.37
N GLN A 343 -37.51 -25.69 9.09
CA GLN A 343 -38.65 -26.13 8.30
C GLN A 343 -38.65 -27.68 8.15
N PRO A 344 -39.84 -28.33 8.08
CA PRO A 344 -39.95 -29.77 7.84
C PRO A 344 -39.18 -30.19 6.58
N GLN A 345 -38.46 -31.28 6.67
CA GLN A 345 -37.68 -31.81 5.56
C GLN A 345 -38.32 -33.09 5.03
N SER A 346 -38.39 -33.28 3.68
CA SER A 346 -38.99 -34.46 3.07
C SER A 346 -38.25 -35.75 3.39
N TRP A 347 -36.95 -35.66 3.68
CA TRP A 347 -36.08 -36.83 3.92
C TRP A 347 -35.96 -37.20 5.42
N ARG A 348 -36.42 -36.34 6.33
CA ARG A 348 -36.36 -36.59 7.76
C ARG A 348 -37.43 -35.79 8.52
N SER A 349 -38.22 -36.45 9.33
CA SER A 349 -39.34 -35.86 10.05
C SER A 349 -38.89 -34.91 11.20
N THR A 350 -37.77 -35.21 11.87
CA THR A 350 -37.24 -34.40 12.95
C THR A 350 -35.71 -34.40 12.93
N LEU A 351 -35.12 -33.27 13.26
CA LEU A 351 -33.69 -33.08 13.48
C LEU A 351 -33.34 -32.92 14.96
N ALA A 352 -34.31 -33.12 15.87
CA ALA A 352 -34.09 -33.03 17.31
C ALA A 352 -32.86 -33.85 17.75
N GLY A 353 -31.98 -33.27 18.55
CA GLY A 353 -30.72 -33.86 19.02
C GLY A 353 -29.60 -33.91 17.99
N CYS A 354 -29.82 -33.46 16.74
CA CYS A 354 -28.75 -33.37 15.75
C CYS A 354 -27.89 -32.11 15.95
N ARG A 355 -26.61 -32.24 15.62
CA ARG A 355 -25.70 -31.05 15.52
C ARG A 355 -25.84 -30.46 14.13
N VAL A 356 -26.09 -29.14 14.09
CA VAL A 356 -26.20 -28.34 12.89
C VAL A 356 -25.19 -27.20 12.93
N ILE A 357 -24.85 -26.67 11.78
CA ILE A 357 -23.98 -25.49 11.68
C ILE A 357 -24.82 -24.31 11.22
N ILE A 358 -24.79 -23.22 11.99
CA ILE A 358 -25.32 -21.93 11.56
C ILE A 358 -24.20 -21.18 10.88
N TYR A 359 -24.40 -20.85 9.61
CA TYR A 359 -23.50 -20.02 8.79
C TYR A 359 -23.99 -18.57 8.86
N GLN A 360 -23.28 -17.71 9.55
CA GLN A 360 -23.50 -16.26 9.52
C GLN A 360 -22.70 -15.67 8.40
N HIS A 361 -23.37 -15.32 7.30
CA HIS A 361 -22.76 -14.77 6.09
C HIS A 361 -22.29 -13.32 6.26
N LEU A 362 -21.45 -12.84 5.34
CA LEU A 362 -20.92 -11.46 5.35
C LEU A 362 -22.00 -10.40 5.15
N ASP A 363 -23.10 -10.75 4.48
CA ASP A 363 -24.31 -9.93 4.29
C ASP A 363 -25.27 -9.93 5.49
N ARG A 364 -24.83 -10.53 6.62
CA ARG A 364 -25.59 -10.74 7.87
C ARG A 364 -26.75 -11.75 7.77
N THR A 365 -26.95 -12.40 6.63
CA THR A 365 -27.93 -13.48 6.57
C THR A 365 -27.41 -14.74 7.26
N LEU A 366 -28.34 -15.56 7.74
CA LEU A 366 -28.05 -16.81 8.41
C LEU A 366 -28.53 -17.98 7.53
N ARG A 367 -27.76 -19.05 7.53
CA ARG A 367 -28.16 -20.31 6.91
C ARG A 367 -27.88 -21.46 7.87
N ILE A 368 -28.79 -22.43 7.97
CA ILE A 368 -28.58 -23.63 8.77
C ILE A 368 -28.23 -24.78 7.82
N GLY A 369 -27.15 -25.50 8.15
CA GLY A 369 -26.72 -26.69 7.43
C GLY A 369 -26.62 -27.91 8.30
N TYR A 370 -26.98 -29.08 7.73
CA TYR A 370 -26.77 -30.40 8.32
C TYR A 370 -26.14 -31.32 7.29
N GLY A 371 -24.87 -31.65 7.45
CA GLY A 371 -24.10 -32.33 6.41
C GLY A 371 -24.11 -31.55 5.09
N THR A 372 -24.65 -32.16 4.04
CA THR A 372 -24.81 -31.55 2.71
C THR A 372 -26.14 -30.79 2.55
N HIS A 373 -27.07 -30.94 3.51
CA HIS A 373 -28.41 -30.38 3.42
C HIS A 373 -28.45 -28.95 3.95
N GLN A 374 -29.19 -28.09 3.25
CA GLN A 374 -29.54 -26.75 3.69
C GLN A 374 -30.94 -26.77 4.30
N LEU A 375 -31.09 -26.27 5.54
CA LEU A 375 -32.31 -26.42 6.33
C LEU A 375 -33.16 -25.14 6.40
N GLY A 376 -32.63 -24.03 5.87
CA GLY A 376 -33.34 -22.77 5.85
C GLY A 376 -32.38 -21.60 5.80
N ARG A 377 -32.91 -20.44 5.37
CA ARG A 377 -32.22 -19.14 5.31
C ARG A 377 -33.03 -18.13 6.13
N PHE A 378 -32.30 -17.28 6.88
CA PHE A 378 -32.91 -16.35 7.82
C PHE A 378 -32.18 -15.01 7.75
N THR A 379 -32.86 -13.96 8.13
CA THR A 379 -32.25 -12.68 8.48
C THR A 379 -31.51 -12.77 9.83
N GLU A 380 -30.73 -11.76 10.21
CA GLU A 380 -29.99 -11.75 11.47
C GLU A 380 -30.90 -11.80 12.71
N ASP A 381 -32.11 -11.26 12.60
CA ASP A 381 -33.17 -11.27 13.63
C ASP A 381 -33.99 -12.58 13.67
N GLY A 382 -33.71 -13.53 12.79
CA GLY A 382 -34.34 -14.87 12.77
C GLY A 382 -35.57 -15.00 11.90
N THR A 383 -35.96 -13.96 11.13
CA THR A 383 -37.06 -14.05 10.16
C THR A 383 -36.69 -14.97 8.99
N VAL A 384 -37.59 -15.87 8.62
CA VAL A 384 -37.37 -16.80 7.52
C VAL A 384 -37.31 -16.05 6.19
N LEU A 385 -36.24 -16.25 5.43
CA LEU A 385 -36.12 -15.78 4.06
C LEU A 385 -36.56 -16.90 3.10
N ALA A 386 -37.53 -16.60 2.23
CA ALA A 386 -37.93 -17.54 1.19
C ALA A 386 -36.73 -17.90 0.30
N GLU A 387 -36.49 -19.18 0.04
CA GLU A 387 -35.50 -19.59 -0.94
C GLU A 387 -35.93 -19.05 -2.32
N SER A 388 -35.12 -18.21 -2.93
CA SER A 388 -35.25 -17.95 -4.36
C SER A 388 -34.98 -19.26 -5.08
N GLN A 389 -36.06 -19.89 -5.62
CA GLN A 389 -35.91 -21.06 -6.48
C GLN A 389 -34.91 -20.70 -7.57
N PRO A 390 -33.90 -21.54 -7.85
CA PRO A 390 -33.05 -21.30 -9.00
C PRO A 390 -33.97 -21.28 -10.23
N GLN A 391 -33.98 -20.15 -10.96
CA GLN A 391 -34.69 -20.09 -12.24
C GLN A 391 -34.21 -21.26 -13.07
N ARG A 392 -35.07 -22.28 -13.22
CA ARG A 392 -34.88 -23.31 -14.21
C ARG A 392 -34.85 -22.58 -15.55
N THR A 393 -33.67 -22.41 -16.11
CA THR A 393 -33.53 -22.10 -17.52
C THR A 393 -34.28 -23.17 -18.29
N VAL A 394 -35.48 -22.83 -18.75
CA VAL A 394 -36.25 -23.66 -19.66
C VAL A 394 -35.39 -23.84 -20.91
N GLY A 395 -34.76 -25.01 -21.00
CA GLY A 395 -33.97 -25.38 -22.14
C GLY A 395 -34.87 -25.34 -23.38
N GLY A 396 -34.68 -24.30 -24.18
CA GLY A 396 -35.31 -24.21 -25.47
C GLY A 396 -34.94 -25.46 -26.29
N LYS A 397 -35.94 -26.28 -26.58
CA LYS A 397 -35.82 -27.42 -27.52
C LYS A 397 -35.31 -26.84 -28.85
N LYS A 398 -34.04 -27.06 -29.16
CA LYS A 398 -33.51 -26.87 -30.52
C LYS A 398 -34.23 -27.83 -31.42
N LYS A 399 -35.12 -27.32 -32.27
CA LYS A 399 -35.69 -28.07 -33.41
C LYS A 399 -34.51 -28.49 -34.29
N SER A 400 -34.31 -29.78 -34.44
CA SER A 400 -33.39 -30.40 -35.40
C SER A 400 -33.83 -30.02 -36.81
N ALA A 401 -33.08 -29.15 -37.48
CA ALA A 401 -33.22 -28.93 -38.90
C ALA A 401 -32.57 -30.10 -39.61
N GLN A 402 -33.42 -30.99 -40.19
CA GLN A 402 -33.04 -32.02 -41.13
C GLN A 402 -32.36 -31.37 -42.33
N ARG A 403 -31.05 -31.54 -42.50
CA ARG A 403 -30.33 -31.24 -43.73
C ARG A 403 -30.63 -32.33 -44.75
N ARG A 404 -31.44 -32.01 -45.77
CA ARG A 404 -31.58 -32.74 -47.03
C ARG A 404 -30.25 -32.73 -47.78
N TRP A 405 -29.73 -33.93 -48.00
CA TRP A 405 -28.59 -34.14 -48.91
C TRP A 405 -29.08 -34.01 -50.33
N GLY A 406 -28.68 -32.98 -51.07
CA GLY A 406 -28.84 -32.89 -52.50
C GLY A 406 -27.51 -33.29 -53.19
N LEU A 407 -27.52 -34.36 -53.89
CA LEU A 407 -26.49 -34.76 -54.87
C LEU A 407 -26.39 -33.66 -55.94
N ILE A 408 -25.17 -33.14 -56.17
CA ILE A 408 -24.85 -32.48 -57.43
C ILE A 408 -23.53 -33.04 -57.93
N SER A 409 -23.66 -33.53 -59.13
CA SER A 409 -22.78 -34.14 -60.12
C SER A 409 -21.51 -33.36 -60.39
N SER A 410 -20.48 -34.13 -60.64
CA SER A 410 -19.19 -33.75 -61.27
C SER A 410 -19.30 -33.04 -62.59
N LYS A 411 -18.58 -31.95 -62.79
CA LYS A 411 -18.03 -31.59 -64.12
C LYS A 411 -16.66 -30.98 -63.96
N THR A 412 -15.70 -31.70 -64.50
CA THR A 412 -14.37 -31.36 -64.95
C THR A 412 -14.36 -30.13 -65.86
N VAL A 413 -13.40 -29.23 -65.70
CA VAL A 413 -12.69 -28.60 -66.84
C VAL A 413 -11.35 -27.99 -66.36
N THR A 414 -10.36 -28.51 -66.96
CA THR A 414 -8.98 -28.22 -67.32
C THR A 414 -8.52 -26.74 -67.39
N SER A 415 -7.19 -26.60 -67.04
CA SER A 415 -6.14 -25.81 -67.74
C SER A 415 -6.20 -24.28 -67.75
N ALA A 416 -5.18 -23.59 -67.35
CA ALA A 416 -3.89 -23.29 -67.97
C ALA A 416 -3.16 -22.16 -67.22
N ALA A 417 -1.92 -22.42 -67.01
CA ALA A 417 -0.73 -21.61 -67.03
C ALA A 417 -0.79 -20.06 -67.24
N ARG A 418 -0.23 -19.32 -66.32
CA ARG A 418 1.04 -18.58 -66.46
C ARG A 418 1.45 -17.96 -65.13
#